data_46c5f370a944813b9ff39258dbf6ac14
#
_entry.id   46c5f370a944813b9ff39258dbf6ac14
#
_cell.length_a   1.000
_cell.length_b   1.000
_cell.length_c   1.000
_cell.angle_alpha   90.00
_cell.angle_beta   90.00
_cell.angle_gamma   90.00
#
_symmetry.space_group_name_H-M   'P 1'
#
loop_
_entity.id
_entity.type
_entity.pdbx_description
1 polymer ?
#
loop_
_entity_poly.entity_id
_entity_poly.type
_entity_poly.pdbx_seq_one_letter_code
_entity_poly.pdbx_strand_id
1 'polypeptide(L)'
;MHCLHVGLVLWAFAGLAAAQGTAPAGPPVSGSFGGSATFGFRPTGAPVITGASYSGEQVAESVQILADGTRITRKLPGQNQKMYRDFAGRTRTERPMFPGPPTAVPNPVRDAVVAEIYDPIAGFRYTLDSINHVAHRQKVQPFVQPAGTNSKAPSVSPALSAPVQASNAGPPQSGDGRLRPTISTESVGTQLINGVQAEGRRTIETIPAEAQGNDRPITIVSETWFSPELKITVLTKRSDPRSGDITVQILNLSRAEPDPFLFTVPADYSVVDETGPFTIKVQR
;
A
#
# COMPACT_ATOMS: atom_id res chain seq x y z
N MET A 1 76.74 26.47 34.88
CA MET A 1 75.87 25.38 35.26
C MET A 1 74.59 26.00 35.78
N HIS A 2 73.54 26.04 34.92
CA HIS A 2 72.31 26.77 35.19
C HIS A 2 71.22 25.79 35.54
N CYS A 3 70.68 25.88 36.77
CA CYS A 3 69.48 25.18 37.18
C CYS A 3 68.25 25.95 36.67
N LEU A 4 67.45 25.33 35.80
CA LEU A 4 66.12 25.82 35.41
C LEU A 4 65.10 25.29 36.43
N HIS A 5 64.42 26.23 37.11
CA HIS A 5 63.24 25.92 37.93
C HIS A 5 62.02 25.97 37.03
N VAL A 6 61.29 24.83 36.90
CA VAL A 6 60.00 24.76 36.28
C VAL A 6 58.92 24.94 37.33
N GLY A 7 58.26 26.07 37.31
CA GLY A 7 57.13 26.35 38.20
C GLY A 7 55.86 25.68 37.72
N LEU A 8 55.30 24.85 38.58
CA LEU A 8 54.01 24.19 38.36
C LEU A 8 52.88 25.15 38.80
N VAL A 9 52.11 25.68 37.87
CA VAL A 9 50.91 26.48 38.17
C VAL A 9 49.71 25.54 38.24
N LEU A 10 49.19 25.29 39.43
CA LEU A 10 47.93 24.63 39.69
C LEU A 10 46.80 25.62 39.45
N TRP A 11 45.95 25.35 38.40
CA TRP A 11 44.65 26.01 38.25
C TRP A 11 43.60 25.20 39.04
N ALA A 12 43.08 25.80 40.09
CA ALA A 12 41.92 25.29 40.80
C ALA A 12 40.66 25.63 40.00
N PHE A 13 40.02 24.62 39.41
CA PHE A 13 38.67 24.77 38.87
C PHE A 13 37.66 24.70 40.00
N ALA A 14 37.08 25.84 40.35
CA ALA A 14 35.89 25.91 41.18
C ALA A 14 34.70 25.38 40.39
N GLY A 15 34.22 24.19 40.73
CA GLY A 15 33.01 23.60 40.14
C GLY A 15 31.78 24.39 40.55
N LEU A 16 31.16 25.07 39.61
CA LEU A 16 29.82 25.62 39.79
C LEU A 16 28.82 24.47 39.61
N ALA A 17 28.29 23.96 40.71
CA ALA A 17 27.16 23.01 40.70
C ALA A 17 25.90 23.76 40.22
N ALA A 18 25.56 23.62 38.95
CA ALA A 18 24.27 24.05 38.43
C ALA A 18 23.20 23.11 39.00
N ALA A 19 22.36 23.63 39.88
CA ALA A 19 21.15 22.95 40.32
C ALA A 19 20.24 22.78 39.10
N GLN A 20 20.07 21.53 38.65
CA GLN A 20 19.08 21.18 37.65
C GLN A 20 17.70 21.31 38.33
N GLY A 21 17.06 22.45 38.13
CA GLY A 21 15.67 22.62 38.46
C GLY A 21 14.83 21.68 37.58
N THR A 22 14.17 20.70 38.21
CA THR A 22 13.13 19.93 37.59
C THR A 22 12.05 20.89 37.15
N ALA A 23 11.89 21.07 35.82
CA ALA A 23 10.77 21.79 35.25
C ALA A 23 9.48 21.12 35.76
N PRO A 24 8.49 21.87 36.21
CA PRO A 24 7.20 21.28 36.59
C PRO A 24 6.60 20.58 35.38
N ALA A 25 6.19 19.33 35.58
CA ALA A 25 5.42 18.57 34.56
C ALA A 25 4.21 19.42 34.19
N GLY A 26 4.17 19.89 32.95
CA GLY A 26 3.00 20.56 32.41
C GLY A 26 1.76 19.68 32.57
N PRO A 27 0.56 20.25 32.67
CA PRO A 27 -0.65 19.47 32.79
C PRO A 27 -0.77 18.49 31.61
N PRO A 28 -1.32 17.27 31.82
CA PRO A 28 -1.49 16.31 30.75
C PRO A 28 -2.35 16.98 29.66
N VAL A 29 -1.80 17.09 28.47
CA VAL A 29 -2.52 17.61 27.31
C VAL A 29 -3.55 16.53 26.94
N SER A 30 -4.77 16.66 27.45
CA SER A 30 -5.91 15.88 27.00
C SER A 30 -6.27 16.36 25.61
N GLY A 31 -5.51 15.93 24.60
CA GLY A 31 -5.87 16.12 23.22
C GLY A 31 -7.08 15.24 22.90
N SER A 32 -8.27 15.83 22.75
CA SER A 32 -9.40 15.13 22.16
C SER A 32 -9.03 14.77 20.72
N PHE A 33 -8.77 13.51 20.46
CA PHE A 33 -8.55 12.99 19.10
C PHE A 33 -9.94 12.80 18.45
N GLY A 34 -10.38 13.79 17.70
CA GLY A 34 -11.50 13.65 16.77
C GLY A 34 -10.92 13.31 15.38
N GLY A 35 -11.41 12.26 14.75
CA GLY A 35 -11.05 11.90 13.40
C GLY A 35 -12.31 11.62 12.58
N SER A 36 -12.22 11.80 11.26
CA SER A 36 -13.27 11.37 10.36
C SER A 36 -12.68 10.69 9.13
N ALA A 37 -13.34 9.64 8.66
CA ALA A 37 -12.99 8.96 7.43
C ALA A 37 -14.21 8.92 6.50
N THR A 38 -14.07 9.42 5.28
CA THR A 38 -15.14 9.42 4.28
C THR A 38 -14.98 8.26 3.33
N PHE A 39 -16.05 7.51 3.11
CA PHE A 39 -16.12 6.36 2.23
C PHE A 39 -16.96 6.70 0.99
N GLY A 40 -16.42 6.41 -0.17
CA GLY A 40 -17.12 6.62 -1.43
C GLY A 40 -18.24 5.61 -1.65
N PHE A 41 -19.23 6.02 -2.41
CA PHE A 41 -20.26 5.12 -2.90
C PHE A 41 -19.76 4.33 -4.11
N ARG A 42 -19.80 3.00 -4.04
CA ARG A 42 -19.34 2.10 -5.11
C ARG A 42 -20.48 1.15 -5.51
N PRO A 43 -21.43 1.60 -6.35
CA PRO A 43 -22.61 0.83 -6.69
C PRO A 43 -22.33 -0.37 -7.60
N THR A 44 -21.18 -0.38 -8.29
CA THR A 44 -20.81 -1.48 -9.18
C THR A 44 -19.92 -2.48 -8.46
N GLY A 45 -20.23 -3.76 -8.59
CA GLY A 45 -19.39 -4.85 -8.08
C GLY A 45 -18.08 -5.00 -8.87
N ALA A 46 -17.13 -5.70 -8.28
CA ALA A 46 -15.93 -6.17 -8.96
C ALA A 46 -16.22 -7.53 -9.64
N PRO A 47 -15.42 -7.95 -10.63
CA PRO A 47 -15.49 -9.31 -11.16
C PRO A 47 -15.35 -10.33 -10.03
N VAL A 48 -16.27 -11.30 -9.99
CA VAL A 48 -16.27 -12.34 -8.97
C VAL A 48 -15.27 -13.43 -9.35
N ILE A 49 -14.37 -13.75 -8.44
CA ILE A 49 -13.39 -14.82 -8.61
C ILE A 49 -13.73 -15.92 -7.61
N THR A 50 -14.26 -17.03 -8.11
CA THR A 50 -14.59 -18.22 -7.33
C THR A 50 -13.51 -19.28 -7.45
N GLY A 51 -13.47 -20.23 -6.51
CA GLY A 51 -12.59 -21.39 -6.56
C GLY A 51 -11.12 -21.09 -6.25
N ALA A 52 -10.82 -19.91 -5.73
CA ALA A 52 -9.46 -19.48 -5.46
C ALA A 52 -9.39 -18.76 -4.10
N SER A 53 -9.70 -19.52 -3.03
CA SER A 53 -9.66 -19.03 -1.66
C SER A 53 -8.23 -18.67 -1.23
N TYR A 54 -8.10 -17.66 -0.42
CA TYR A 54 -6.84 -17.30 0.21
C TYR A 54 -7.02 -16.37 1.41
N SER A 55 -6.01 -16.32 2.25
CA SER A 55 -5.78 -15.24 3.20
C SER A 55 -4.32 -14.77 3.12
N GLY A 56 -4.07 -13.52 3.46
CA GLY A 56 -2.72 -12.96 3.46
C GLY A 56 -2.68 -11.54 4.00
N GLU A 57 -1.49 -11.04 4.19
CA GLU A 57 -1.24 -9.69 4.67
C GLU A 57 -0.44 -8.91 3.61
N GLN A 58 -1.07 -7.91 3.01
CA GLN A 58 -0.38 -6.98 2.13
C GLN A 58 0.44 -6.02 2.97
N VAL A 59 1.73 -5.90 2.65
CA VAL A 59 2.63 -4.92 3.25
C VAL A 59 3.29 -4.09 2.15
N ALA A 60 3.55 -2.83 2.46
CA ALA A 60 4.21 -1.93 1.54
C ALA A 60 5.38 -1.22 2.23
N GLU A 61 6.50 -1.17 1.52
CA GLU A 61 7.72 -0.51 1.96
C GLU A 61 8.26 0.40 0.86
N SER A 62 8.83 1.52 1.25
CA SER A 62 9.63 2.36 0.36
C SER A 62 11.07 2.43 0.83
N VAL A 63 11.98 2.44 -0.12
CA VAL A 63 13.42 2.61 0.11
C VAL A 63 13.91 3.79 -0.70
N GLN A 64 14.52 4.75 -0.04
CA GLN A 64 15.16 5.90 -0.68
C GLN A 64 16.65 5.89 -0.35
N ILE A 65 17.48 6.08 -1.36
CA ILE A 65 18.92 6.23 -1.19
C ILE A 65 19.25 7.71 -1.41
N LEU A 66 19.84 8.33 -0.42
CA LEU A 66 20.29 9.73 -0.49
C LEU A 66 21.62 9.83 -1.25
N ALA A 67 21.99 11.06 -1.62
CA ALA A 67 23.22 11.32 -2.37
C ALA A 67 24.52 10.89 -1.64
N ASP A 68 24.48 10.86 -0.30
CA ASP A 68 25.58 10.39 0.55
C ASP A 68 25.60 8.86 0.73
N GLY A 69 24.67 8.12 0.07
CA GLY A 69 24.51 6.68 0.21
C GLY A 69 23.63 6.24 1.38
N THR A 70 23.14 7.16 2.21
CA THR A 70 22.23 6.83 3.32
C THR A 70 20.95 6.20 2.80
N ARG A 71 20.61 5.02 3.33
CA ARG A 71 19.38 4.28 2.97
C ARG A 71 18.28 4.57 3.98
N ILE A 72 17.17 5.11 3.52
CA ILE A 72 15.97 5.33 4.32
C ILE A 72 14.93 4.29 3.93
N THR A 73 14.57 3.41 4.86
CA THR A 73 13.50 2.43 4.67
C THR A 73 12.28 2.86 5.47
N ARG A 74 11.13 2.96 4.82
CA ARG A 74 9.85 3.35 5.44
C ARG A 74 8.80 2.30 5.16
N LYS A 75 8.11 1.84 6.19
CA LYS A 75 6.86 1.12 6.03
C LYS A 75 5.77 2.10 5.62
N LEU A 76 4.88 1.68 4.72
CA LEU A 76 3.76 2.48 4.24
C LEU A 76 2.45 1.94 4.88
N PRO A 77 2.17 2.27 6.15
CA PRO A 77 1.09 1.65 6.91
C PRO A 77 -0.30 1.86 6.28
N GLY A 78 -0.48 2.95 5.53
CA GLY A 78 -1.74 3.19 4.79
C GLY A 78 -2.01 2.21 3.65
N GLN A 79 -1.01 1.41 3.25
CA GLN A 79 -1.13 0.37 2.23
C GLN A 79 -1.10 -1.04 2.83
N ASN A 80 -0.96 -1.16 4.15
CA ASN A 80 -0.99 -2.45 4.82
C ASN A 80 -2.43 -2.86 5.06
N GLN A 81 -2.76 -4.10 4.68
CA GLN A 81 -4.11 -4.64 4.89
C GLN A 81 -4.08 -6.17 4.99
N LYS A 82 -4.98 -6.73 5.80
CA LYS A 82 -5.27 -8.16 5.75
C LYS A 82 -6.31 -8.39 4.67
N MET A 83 -6.14 -9.47 3.92
CA MET A 83 -6.95 -9.79 2.76
C MET A 83 -7.43 -11.24 2.88
N TYR A 84 -8.71 -11.42 2.58
CA TYR A 84 -9.36 -12.73 2.60
C TYR A 84 -10.26 -12.86 1.39
N ARG A 85 -10.31 -14.05 0.81
CA ARG A 85 -11.30 -14.44 -0.18
C ARG A 85 -11.69 -15.90 0.06
N ASP A 86 -12.97 -16.16 0.09
CA ASP A 86 -13.48 -17.53 0.19
C ASP A 86 -13.69 -18.18 -1.20
N PHE A 87 -14.03 -19.44 -1.18
CA PHE A 87 -14.29 -20.22 -2.40
C PHE A 87 -15.47 -19.66 -3.22
N ALA A 88 -16.46 -19.07 -2.57
CA ALA A 88 -17.64 -18.47 -3.20
C ALA A 88 -17.36 -17.09 -3.83
N GLY A 89 -16.17 -16.52 -3.60
CA GLY A 89 -15.73 -15.24 -4.13
C GLY A 89 -16.11 -14.04 -3.27
N ARG A 90 -16.60 -14.27 -2.02
CA ARG A 90 -16.71 -13.18 -1.05
C ARG A 90 -15.32 -12.73 -0.66
N THR A 91 -15.15 -11.43 -0.49
CA THR A 91 -13.85 -10.87 -0.08
C THR A 91 -13.99 -10.03 1.17
N ARG A 92 -12.94 -10.02 2.01
CA ARG A 92 -12.79 -9.12 3.14
C ARG A 92 -11.42 -8.50 3.12
N THR A 93 -11.36 -7.20 3.36
CA THR A 93 -10.10 -6.48 3.60
C THR A 93 -10.18 -5.74 4.92
N GLU A 94 -9.10 -5.77 5.68
CA GLU A 94 -8.98 -5.06 6.95
C GLU A 94 -7.78 -4.12 6.89
N ARG A 95 -7.98 -2.86 7.18
CA ARG A 95 -6.91 -1.85 7.17
C ARG A 95 -7.08 -0.87 8.32
N PRO A 96 -6.00 -0.20 8.76
CA PRO A 96 -6.12 0.89 9.71
C PRO A 96 -7.08 1.96 9.19
N MET A 97 -7.98 2.45 10.04
CA MET A 97 -8.89 3.54 9.69
C MET A 97 -8.13 4.85 9.52
N PHE A 98 -7.13 5.08 10.36
CA PHE A 98 -6.28 6.26 10.35
C PHE A 98 -4.81 5.83 10.15
N PRO A 99 -4.34 5.72 8.90
CA PRO A 99 -2.97 5.33 8.63
C PRO A 99 -2.00 6.37 9.18
N GLY A 100 -1.02 5.93 9.95
CA GLY A 100 0.01 6.77 10.53
C GLY A 100 1.15 5.94 11.11
N PRO A 101 2.23 6.55 11.57
CA PRO A 101 3.30 5.82 12.23
C PRO A 101 2.77 5.19 13.53
N PRO A 102 3.29 4.01 13.93
CA PRO A 102 2.92 3.37 15.17
C PRO A 102 3.21 4.30 16.36
N THR A 103 2.32 4.30 17.34
CA THR A 103 2.50 5.06 18.59
C THR A 103 2.98 4.13 19.68
N ALA A 104 3.83 4.65 20.58
CA ALA A 104 4.33 3.87 21.73
C ALA A 104 3.23 3.51 22.74
N VAL A 105 2.12 4.26 22.72
CA VAL A 105 0.97 4.03 23.60
C VAL A 105 -0.22 3.63 22.74
N PRO A 106 -0.89 2.50 23.04
CA PRO A 106 -2.11 2.09 22.36
C PRO A 106 -3.18 3.20 22.41
N ASN A 107 -3.77 3.50 21.26
CA ASN A 107 -4.86 4.47 21.15
C ASN A 107 -6.03 3.83 20.39
N PRO A 108 -7.16 3.52 21.06
CA PRO A 108 -8.28 2.82 20.44
C PRO A 108 -8.81 3.47 19.16
N VAL A 109 -8.75 4.79 19.07
CA VAL A 109 -9.18 5.52 17.87
C VAL A 109 -8.17 5.39 16.75
N ARG A 110 -6.90 5.52 17.07
CA ARG A 110 -5.82 5.50 16.10
C ARG A 110 -5.54 4.10 15.59
N ASP A 111 -5.72 3.10 16.47
CA ASP A 111 -5.52 1.69 16.18
C ASP A 111 -6.79 1.04 15.60
N ALA A 112 -7.86 1.84 15.43
CA ALA A 112 -9.11 1.36 14.85
C ALA A 112 -8.93 0.80 13.44
N VAL A 113 -9.57 -0.32 13.20
CA VAL A 113 -9.55 -1.03 11.93
C VAL A 113 -10.90 -0.86 11.25
N VAL A 114 -10.89 -0.53 9.98
CA VAL A 114 -12.05 -0.66 9.12
C VAL A 114 -11.96 -1.95 8.33
N ALA A 115 -13.03 -2.74 8.35
CA ALA A 115 -13.13 -3.93 7.53
C ALA A 115 -14.17 -3.71 6.43
N GLU A 116 -13.80 -4.00 5.19
CA GLU A 116 -14.70 -3.98 4.06
C GLU A 116 -15.00 -5.42 3.62
N ILE A 117 -16.28 -5.80 3.60
CA ILE A 117 -16.74 -7.09 3.11
C ILE A 117 -17.49 -6.85 1.80
N TYR A 118 -17.13 -7.59 0.77
CA TYR A 118 -17.91 -7.65 -0.47
C TYR A 118 -18.50 -9.05 -0.62
N ASP A 119 -19.83 -9.10 -0.62
CA ASP A 119 -20.61 -10.31 -0.82
C ASP A 119 -21.35 -10.24 -2.16
N PRO A 120 -20.79 -10.82 -3.22
CA PRO A 120 -21.42 -10.83 -4.54
C PRO A 120 -22.67 -11.71 -4.60
N ILE A 121 -22.82 -12.65 -3.66
CA ILE A 121 -23.97 -13.58 -3.64
C ILE A 121 -25.18 -12.85 -3.08
N ALA A 122 -25.01 -12.16 -1.96
CA ALA A 122 -26.06 -11.34 -1.37
C ALA A 122 -26.26 -10.01 -2.10
N GLY A 123 -25.29 -9.57 -2.92
CA GLY A 123 -25.33 -8.30 -3.65
C GLY A 123 -25.09 -7.09 -2.76
N PHE A 124 -24.27 -7.24 -1.73
CA PHE A 124 -23.96 -6.18 -0.79
C PHE A 124 -22.46 -5.98 -0.57
N ARG A 125 -22.12 -4.75 -0.22
CA ARG A 125 -20.84 -4.40 0.38
C ARG A 125 -21.10 -3.84 1.77
N TYR A 126 -20.32 -4.26 2.74
CA TYR A 126 -20.37 -3.76 4.10
C TYR A 126 -19.05 -3.08 4.43
N THR A 127 -19.11 -1.92 5.07
CA THR A 127 -17.97 -1.29 5.72
C THR A 127 -18.23 -1.32 7.22
N LEU A 128 -17.42 -2.10 7.94
CA LEU A 128 -17.55 -2.29 9.37
C LEU A 128 -16.78 -1.19 10.11
N ASP A 129 -17.49 -0.37 10.84
CA ASP A 129 -16.94 0.62 11.75
C ASP A 129 -16.76 -0.02 13.14
N SER A 130 -15.50 -0.37 13.47
CA SER A 130 -15.18 -1.01 14.73
C SER A 130 -15.27 -0.11 15.95
N ILE A 131 -15.40 1.21 15.77
CA ILE A 131 -15.49 2.17 16.87
C ILE A 131 -16.93 2.32 17.31
N ASN A 132 -17.83 2.51 16.35
CA ASN A 132 -19.25 2.77 16.64
C ASN A 132 -20.12 1.50 16.56
N HIS A 133 -19.53 0.33 16.23
CA HIS A 133 -20.22 -0.94 15.98
C HIS A 133 -21.36 -0.79 14.97
N VAL A 134 -21.05 -0.12 13.85
CA VAL A 134 -21.97 0.10 12.74
C VAL A 134 -21.46 -0.60 11.49
N ALA A 135 -22.34 -1.34 10.83
CA ALA A 135 -22.08 -1.91 9.51
C ALA A 135 -22.82 -1.07 8.46
N HIS A 136 -22.09 -0.24 7.75
CA HIS A 136 -22.60 0.53 6.63
C HIS A 136 -22.76 -0.37 5.42
N ARG A 137 -24.03 -0.63 5.02
CA ARG A 137 -24.38 -1.54 3.95
C ARG A 137 -24.71 -0.78 2.67
N GLN A 138 -24.02 -1.12 1.58
CA GLN A 138 -24.30 -0.60 0.24
C GLN A 138 -24.79 -1.73 -0.66
N LYS A 139 -25.89 -1.51 -1.36
CA LYS A 139 -26.33 -2.45 -2.41
C LYS A 139 -25.40 -2.33 -3.61
N VAL A 140 -24.93 -3.47 -4.11
CA VAL A 140 -23.98 -3.53 -5.22
C VAL A 140 -24.65 -4.23 -6.40
N GLN A 141 -24.61 -3.58 -7.57
CA GLN A 141 -25.06 -4.21 -8.80
C GLN A 141 -24.03 -5.23 -9.28
N PRO A 142 -24.44 -6.36 -9.84
CA PRO A 142 -23.52 -7.31 -10.45
C PRO A 142 -22.62 -6.61 -11.46
N PHE A 143 -21.35 -7.06 -11.52
CA PHE A 143 -20.44 -6.61 -12.54
C PHE A 143 -20.95 -7.10 -13.90
N VAL A 144 -21.43 -6.18 -14.73
CA VAL A 144 -21.75 -6.45 -16.12
C VAL A 144 -20.56 -6.00 -16.95
N GLN A 145 -19.89 -6.95 -17.58
CA GLN A 145 -18.82 -6.61 -18.51
C GLN A 145 -19.44 -5.82 -19.68
N PRO A 146 -18.94 -4.61 -19.99
CA PRO A 146 -19.46 -3.83 -21.12
C PRO A 146 -19.37 -4.68 -22.39
N ALA A 147 -20.49 -4.98 -23.02
CA ALA A 147 -20.50 -5.65 -24.32
C ALA A 147 -19.87 -4.69 -25.34
N GLY A 148 -18.71 -5.07 -25.88
CA GLY A 148 -18.20 -4.44 -27.11
C GLY A 148 -17.30 -3.22 -26.94
N THR A 149 -16.40 -3.18 -25.99
CA THR A 149 -15.11 -2.54 -26.27
C THR A 149 -14.12 -3.65 -26.63
N ASN A 150 -13.78 -3.77 -27.91
CA ASN A 150 -12.58 -4.46 -28.38
C ASN A 150 -11.31 -3.72 -27.87
N SER A 151 -11.34 -3.21 -26.67
CA SER A 151 -10.17 -2.97 -25.88
C SER A 151 -9.64 -4.35 -25.57
N LYS A 152 -8.70 -4.79 -26.38
CA LYS A 152 -7.82 -5.91 -26.12
C LYS A 152 -7.32 -5.74 -24.68
N ALA A 153 -8.18 -6.17 -23.74
CA ALA A 153 -7.73 -6.43 -22.38
C ALA A 153 -6.49 -7.29 -22.58
N PRO A 154 -5.41 -7.09 -21.85
CA PRO A 154 -4.31 -8.05 -21.90
C PRO A 154 -4.93 -9.39 -21.50
N SER A 155 -5.40 -10.13 -22.51
CA SER A 155 -5.74 -11.52 -22.35
C SER A 155 -4.46 -12.17 -21.92
N VAL A 156 -4.40 -12.62 -20.67
CA VAL A 156 -3.40 -13.57 -20.21
C VAL A 156 -3.78 -14.90 -20.88
N SER A 157 -3.61 -14.95 -22.19
CA SER A 157 -3.53 -16.22 -22.91
C SER A 157 -2.10 -16.72 -22.73
N PRO A 158 -1.89 -17.97 -22.33
CA PRO A 158 -0.59 -18.59 -22.37
C PRO A 158 -0.27 -18.88 -23.84
N ALA A 159 0.18 -17.88 -24.58
CA ALA A 159 0.86 -18.08 -25.83
C ALA A 159 2.35 -18.13 -25.52
N LEU A 160 2.86 -19.37 -25.42
CA LEU A 160 4.27 -19.65 -25.54
C LEU A 160 4.81 -19.02 -26.84
N SER A 161 5.95 -18.32 -26.67
CA SER A 161 7.02 -18.22 -27.64
C SER A 161 6.80 -17.34 -28.87
N ALA A 162 7.31 -16.11 -28.76
CA ALA A 162 8.26 -15.58 -29.73
C ALA A 162 9.02 -14.42 -29.07
N PRO A 163 10.36 -14.32 -29.26
CA PRO A 163 11.08 -13.14 -28.82
C PRO A 163 10.54 -11.96 -29.64
N VAL A 164 9.85 -11.03 -28.98
CA VAL A 164 9.51 -9.75 -29.59
C VAL A 164 10.82 -9.02 -29.78
N GLN A 165 11.28 -8.99 -31.04
CA GLN A 165 12.38 -8.14 -31.45
C GLN A 165 12.06 -6.71 -31.02
N ALA A 166 12.96 -6.12 -30.25
CA ALA A 166 12.92 -4.71 -29.92
C ALA A 166 12.93 -3.93 -31.24
N SER A 167 11.79 -3.41 -31.64
CA SER A 167 11.72 -2.44 -32.72
C SER A 167 12.39 -1.18 -32.19
N ASN A 168 13.53 -0.83 -32.78
CA ASN A 168 14.19 0.47 -32.66
C ASN A 168 13.29 1.55 -33.30
N ALA A 169 12.12 1.79 -32.73
CA ALA A 169 11.32 2.96 -33.04
C ALA A 169 11.95 4.11 -32.24
N GLY A 170 12.41 5.13 -32.96
CA GLY A 170 12.81 6.40 -32.35
C GLY A 170 11.69 6.97 -31.47
N PRO A 171 11.98 7.96 -30.64
CA PRO A 171 11.01 8.49 -29.69
C PRO A 171 9.71 8.83 -30.40
N PRO A 172 8.56 8.31 -29.97
CA PRO A 172 7.29 8.60 -30.62
C PRO A 172 6.97 10.09 -30.42
N GLN A 173 7.09 10.85 -31.50
CA GLN A 173 6.60 12.21 -31.55
C GLN A 173 5.08 12.13 -31.77
N SER A 174 4.31 12.69 -30.84
CA SER A 174 2.91 12.95 -31.08
C SER A 174 2.77 14.10 -32.05
N GLY A 175 1.73 14.11 -32.86
CA GLY A 175 1.44 15.20 -33.83
C GLY A 175 1.24 16.57 -33.16
N ASP A 176 1.25 16.66 -31.84
CA ASP A 176 1.21 17.90 -31.05
C ASP A 176 2.60 18.40 -30.60
N GLY A 177 3.69 17.76 -31.05
CA GLY A 177 5.07 18.14 -30.72
C GLY A 177 5.50 17.80 -29.29
N ARG A 178 4.66 17.15 -28.49
CA ARG A 178 5.00 16.79 -27.12
C ARG A 178 5.79 15.48 -27.06
N LEU A 179 6.88 15.49 -26.31
CA LEU A 179 7.65 14.29 -26.02
C LEU A 179 6.85 13.40 -25.05
N ARG A 180 6.55 12.19 -25.49
CA ARG A 180 5.81 11.21 -24.65
C ARG A 180 6.73 10.11 -24.13
N PRO A 181 6.45 9.58 -22.92
CA PRO A 181 7.16 8.42 -22.43
C PRO A 181 6.99 7.21 -23.37
N THR A 182 8.05 6.45 -23.52
CA THR A 182 8.03 5.13 -24.17
C THR A 182 7.85 4.06 -23.10
N ILE A 183 7.02 3.06 -23.41
CA ILE A 183 6.75 1.94 -22.51
C ILE A 183 7.10 0.65 -23.23
N SER A 184 7.97 -0.15 -22.64
CA SER A 184 8.24 -1.52 -23.06
C SER A 184 7.83 -2.49 -21.95
N THR A 185 7.39 -3.68 -22.34
CA THR A 185 6.97 -4.70 -21.39
C THR A 185 7.57 -6.05 -21.82
N GLU A 186 8.15 -6.76 -20.86
CA GLU A 186 8.74 -8.07 -21.05
C GLU A 186 8.27 -9.07 -20.01
N SER A 187 8.27 -10.35 -20.34
CA SER A 187 8.07 -11.42 -19.36
C SER A 187 9.41 -11.72 -18.67
N VAL A 188 9.39 -11.80 -17.34
CA VAL A 188 10.56 -12.18 -16.54
C VAL A 188 10.48 -13.62 -16.01
N GLY A 189 9.57 -14.41 -16.60
CA GLY A 189 9.41 -15.83 -16.29
C GLY A 189 8.50 -16.11 -15.10
N THR A 190 8.68 -17.26 -14.51
CA THR A 190 7.85 -17.77 -13.40
C THR A 190 8.72 -18.01 -12.18
N GLN A 191 8.23 -17.65 -11.01
CA GLN A 191 8.95 -17.79 -9.73
C GLN A 191 8.00 -18.19 -8.62
N LEU A 192 8.51 -18.91 -7.61
CA LEU A 192 7.79 -19.19 -6.38
C LEU A 192 7.93 -17.97 -5.44
N ILE A 193 6.82 -17.32 -5.12
CA ILE A 193 6.78 -16.16 -4.24
C ILE A 193 5.80 -16.43 -3.10
N ASN A 194 6.29 -16.37 -1.86
CA ASN A 194 5.49 -16.60 -0.65
C ASN A 194 4.64 -17.90 -0.72
N GLY A 195 5.23 -18.96 -1.28
CA GLY A 195 4.61 -20.29 -1.35
C GLY A 195 3.65 -20.49 -2.53
N VAL A 196 3.49 -19.52 -3.44
CA VAL A 196 2.67 -19.66 -4.65
C VAL A 196 3.47 -19.37 -5.91
N GLN A 197 3.10 -20.07 -6.99
CA GLN A 197 3.69 -19.82 -8.29
C GLN A 197 3.16 -18.51 -8.86
N ALA A 198 4.06 -17.66 -9.32
CA ALA A 198 3.74 -16.36 -9.89
C ALA A 198 4.48 -16.12 -11.21
N GLU A 199 3.78 -15.51 -12.16
CA GLU A 199 4.31 -15.09 -13.45
C GLU A 199 4.72 -13.61 -13.36
N GLY A 200 5.96 -13.35 -13.76
CA GLY A 200 6.56 -12.03 -13.68
C GLY A 200 6.45 -11.25 -14.98
N ARG A 201 6.13 -9.99 -14.87
CA ARG A 201 6.14 -9.01 -15.95
C ARG A 201 6.91 -7.79 -15.53
N ARG A 202 7.86 -7.36 -16.34
CA ARG A 202 8.60 -6.11 -16.15
C ARG A 202 8.13 -5.09 -17.17
N THR A 203 7.83 -3.89 -16.71
CA THR A 203 7.50 -2.74 -17.54
C THR A 203 8.56 -1.67 -17.31
N ILE A 204 9.14 -1.18 -18.38
CA ILE A 204 10.13 -0.11 -18.40
C ILE A 204 9.49 1.09 -19.07
N GLU A 205 9.34 2.17 -18.31
CA GLU A 205 8.88 3.46 -18.79
C GLU A 205 10.07 4.41 -18.89
N THR A 206 10.34 4.93 -20.08
CA THR A 206 11.39 5.92 -20.30
C THR A 206 10.78 7.28 -20.67
N ILE A 207 10.95 8.23 -19.78
CA ILE A 207 10.57 9.63 -19.99
C ILE A 207 11.73 10.30 -20.71
N PRO A 208 11.55 10.84 -21.95
CA PRO A 208 12.63 11.48 -22.68
C PRO A 208 13.18 12.70 -21.93
N ALA A 209 14.40 13.11 -22.28
CA ALA A 209 14.93 14.40 -21.86
C ALA A 209 13.97 15.52 -22.30
N GLU A 210 13.87 16.56 -21.49
CA GLU A 210 13.04 17.75 -21.70
C GLU A 210 11.52 17.55 -21.59
N ALA A 211 11.05 16.28 -21.56
CA ALA A 211 9.61 15.98 -21.48
C ALA A 211 8.94 16.49 -20.19
N GLN A 212 9.69 16.58 -19.11
CA GLN A 212 9.24 17.07 -17.80
C GLN A 212 10.24 18.06 -17.17
N GLY A 213 11.06 18.72 -17.98
CA GLY A 213 12.12 19.62 -17.51
C GLY A 213 13.39 18.89 -17.05
N ASN A 214 13.49 17.60 -17.34
CA ASN A 214 14.64 16.74 -17.04
C ASN A 214 15.73 16.91 -18.12
N ASP A 215 16.98 17.04 -17.71
CA ASP A 215 18.16 17.16 -18.60
C ASP A 215 18.56 15.82 -19.24
N ARG A 216 18.12 14.70 -18.67
CA ARG A 216 18.40 13.33 -19.13
C ARG A 216 17.14 12.49 -19.09
N PRO A 217 17.07 11.42 -19.90
CA PRO A 217 15.97 10.47 -19.80
C PRO A 217 15.84 9.88 -18.39
N ILE A 218 14.59 9.73 -17.91
CA ILE A 218 14.28 9.09 -16.64
C ILE A 218 13.70 7.71 -16.94
N THR A 219 14.33 6.68 -16.41
CA THR A 219 13.86 5.29 -16.57
C THR A 219 13.21 4.82 -15.28
N ILE A 220 11.97 4.40 -15.38
CA ILE A 220 11.19 3.84 -14.29
C ILE A 220 10.96 2.36 -14.60
N VAL A 221 11.29 1.49 -13.66
CA VAL A 221 11.13 0.04 -13.81
C VAL A 221 10.06 -0.44 -12.83
N SER A 222 9.08 -1.17 -13.34
CA SER A 222 8.05 -1.80 -12.53
C SER A 222 8.01 -3.29 -12.80
N GLU A 223 8.07 -4.12 -11.77
CA GLU A 223 7.89 -5.57 -11.86
C GLU A 223 6.61 -5.95 -11.11
N THR A 224 5.78 -6.75 -11.76
CA THR A 224 4.54 -7.28 -11.19
C THR A 224 4.54 -8.78 -11.32
N TRP A 225 4.28 -9.46 -10.20
CA TRP A 225 4.22 -10.90 -10.12
C TRP A 225 2.80 -11.33 -9.79
N PHE A 226 2.18 -12.01 -10.72
CA PHE A 226 0.77 -12.43 -10.67
C PHE A 226 0.68 -13.94 -10.47
N SER A 227 -0.13 -14.38 -9.51
CA SER A 227 -0.44 -15.79 -9.33
C SER A 227 -1.66 -16.19 -10.17
N PRO A 228 -1.50 -17.04 -11.20
CA PRO A 228 -2.62 -17.53 -12.00
C PRO A 228 -3.57 -18.42 -11.19
N GLU A 229 -3.05 -19.15 -10.20
CA GLU A 229 -3.83 -19.99 -9.28
C GLU A 229 -4.79 -19.15 -8.44
N LEU A 230 -4.26 -18.16 -7.76
CA LEU A 230 -5.03 -17.30 -6.85
C LEU A 230 -5.67 -16.10 -7.54
N LYS A 231 -5.28 -15.83 -8.79
CA LYS A 231 -5.72 -14.66 -9.57
C LYS A 231 -5.53 -13.34 -8.82
N ILE A 232 -4.37 -13.20 -8.17
CA ILE A 232 -3.95 -11.99 -7.47
C ILE A 232 -2.50 -11.64 -7.80
N THR A 233 -2.17 -10.37 -7.68
CA THR A 233 -0.79 -9.91 -7.68
C THR A 233 -0.19 -10.13 -6.29
N VAL A 234 0.89 -10.92 -6.21
CA VAL A 234 1.54 -11.30 -4.95
C VAL A 234 2.74 -10.41 -4.61
N LEU A 235 3.33 -9.77 -5.62
CA LEU A 235 4.46 -8.85 -5.45
C LEU A 235 4.45 -7.80 -6.55
N THR A 236 4.66 -6.56 -6.18
CA THR A 236 4.96 -5.46 -7.09
C THR A 236 6.20 -4.74 -6.59
N LYS A 237 7.16 -4.49 -7.48
CA LYS A 237 8.32 -3.65 -7.22
C LYS A 237 8.32 -2.51 -8.22
N ARG A 238 8.55 -1.30 -7.78
CA ARG A 238 8.70 -0.11 -8.63
C ARG A 238 9.96 0.63 -8.22
N SER A 239 10.84 0.89 -9.17
CA SER A 239 12.03 1.71 -9.02
C SER A 239 11.88 2.98 -9.83
N ASP A 240 11.90 4.12 -9.17
CA ASP A 240 11.81 5.44 -9.78
C ASP A 240 12.98 6.29 -9.22
N PRO A 241 13.92 6.74 -10.06
CA PRO A 241 15.07 7.51 -9.59
C PRO A 241 14.72 8.78 -8.81
N ARG A 242 13.50 9.31 -8.97
CA ARG A 242 13.03 10.54 -8.31
C ARG A 242 12.49 10.29 -6.90
N SER A 243 11.91 9.12 -6.65
CA SER A 243 11.19 8.80 -5.41
C SER A 243 11.76 7.59 -4.66
N GLY A 244 12.67 6.84 -5.29
CA GLY A 244 13.22 5.60 -4.76
C GLY A 244 12.39 4.36 -5.12
N ASP A 245 12.62 3.29 -4.39
CA ASP A 245 12.02 1.99 -4.64
C ASP A 245 10.78 1.80 -3.76
N ILE A 246 9.72 1.23 -4.32
CA ILE A 246 8.52 0.82 -3.60
C ILE A 246 8.32 -0.67 -3.84
N THR A 247 8.12 -1.42 -2.75
CA THR A 247 7.76 -2.83 -2.80
C THR A 247 6.44 -3.04 -2.09
N VAL A 248 5.49 -3.68 -2.77
CA VAL A 248 4.22 -4.14 -2.20
C VAL A 248 4.16 -5.65 -2.36
N GLN A 249 3.94 -6.38 -1.28
CA GLN A 249 3.90 -7.84 -1.30
C GLN A 249 2.85 -8.38 -0.34
N ILE A 250 2.39 -9.61 -0.61
CA ILE A 250 1.49 -10.33 0.28
C ILE A 250 2.33 -11.33 1.08
N LEU A 251 2.38 -11.15 2.39
CA LEU A 251 3.03 -12.06 3.33
C LEU A 251 2.00 -13.02 3.94
N ASN A 252 2.48 -14.07 4.60
CA ASN A 252 1.65 -15.05 5.32
C ASN A 252 0.52 -15.60 4.45
N LEU A 253 0.80 -15.81 3.17
CA LEU A 253 -0.18 -16.27 2.20
C LEU A 253 -0.58 -17.71 2.48
N SER A 254 -1.85 -17.93 2.74
CA SER A 254 -2.47 -19.24 2.94
C SER A 254 -3.52 -19.48 1.85
N ARG A 255 -3.61 -20.73 1.36
CA ARG A 255 -4.62 -21.20 0.41
C ARG A 255 -5.79 -21.93 1.08
N ALA A 256 -5.73 -22.03 2.42
CA ALA A 256 -6.83 -22.58 3.17
C ALA A 256 -8.08 -21.72 3.05
N GLU A 257 -9.24 -22.35 3.09
CA GLU A 257 -10.52 -21.63 3.14
C GLU A 257 -10.58 -20.81 4.43
N PRO A 258 -10.78 -19.48 4.33
CA PRO A 258 -10.94 -18.64 5.51
C PRO A 258 -12.23 -18.95 6.25
N ASP A 259 -12.26 -18.66 7.56
CA ASP A 259 -13.43 -18.83 8.40
C ASP A 259 -14.64 -18.07 7.79
N PRO A 260 -15.79 -18.73 7.56
CA PRO A 260 -16.99 -18.11 7.02
C PRO A 260 -17.49 -16.90 7.83
N PHE A 261 -17.24 -16.85 9.13
CA PHE A 261 -17.62 -15.71 9.98
C PHE A 261 -16.91 -14.41 9.59
N LEU A 262 -15.78 -14.48 8.93
CA LEU A 262 -15.07 -13.29 8.41
C LEU A 262 -15.91 -12.53 7.39
N PHE A 263 -16.84 -13.19 6.70
CA PHE A 263 -17.65 -12.60 5.64
C PHE A 263 -19.07 -12.24 6.11
N THR A 264 -19.30 -12.22 7.42
CA THR A 264 -20.58 -11.86 8.03
C THR A 264 -20.43 -10.57 8.83
N VAL A 265 -21.53 -9.84 8.99
CA VAL A 265 -21.61 -8.72 9.95
C VAL A 265 -21.68 -9.30 11.36
N PRO A 266 -20.80 -8.88 12.29
CA PRO A 266 -20.86 -9.36 13.68
C PRO A 266 -22.21 -9.00 14.35
N ALA A 267 -22.67 -9.82 15.28
CA ALA A 267 -23.99 -9.70 15.88
C ALA A 267 -24.16 -8.44 16.76
N ASP A 268 -23.06 -7.86 17.21
CA ASP A 268 -23.01 -6.63 18.01
C ASP A 268 -23.01 -5.34 17.17
N TYR A 269 -23.09 -5.47 15.83
CA TYR A 269 -23.15 -4.34 14.91
C TYR A 269 -24.59 -4.01 14.51
N SER A 270 -24.92 -2.73 14.50
CA SER A 270 -26.14 -2.23 13.85
C SER A 270 -25.90 -2.03 12.36
N VAL A 271 -26.86 -2.42 11.52
CA VAL A 271 -26.75 -2.26 10.06
C VAL A 271 -27.45 -1.00 9.61
N VAL A 272 -26.74 -0.15 8.86
CA VAL A 272 -27.26 1.08 8.25
C VAL A 272 -27.14 0.99 6.74
N ASP A 273 -28.24 1.22 6.02
CA ASP A 273 -28.27 1.23 4.57
C ASP A 273 -27.77 2.57 4.02
N GLU A 274 -26.74 2.51 3.16
CA GLU A 274 -26.14 3.68 2.54
C GLU A 274 -26.50 3.75 1.05
N THR A 275 -27.05 4.86 0.63
CA THR A 275 -27.41 5.14 -0.77
C THR A 275 -26.44 6.11 -1.45
N GLY A 276 -25.44 6.60 -0.73
CA GLY A 276 -24.43 7.55 -1.18
C GLY A 276 -23.12 7.42 -0.39
N PRO A 277 -22.19 8.36 -0.57
CA PRO A 277 -21.00 8.47 0.27
C PRO A 277 -21.39 8.72 1.73
N PHE A 278 -20.67 8.12 2.66
CA PHE A 278 -20.87 8.30 4.10
C PHE A 278 -19.56 8.59 4.82
N THR A 279 -19.67 9.10 6.05
CA THR A 279 -18.49 9.46 6.85
C THR A 279 -18.59 8.84 8.23
N ILE A 280 -17.57 8.08 8.60
CA ILE A 280 -17.37 7.58 9.96
C ILE A 280 -16.73 8.70 10.76
N LYS A 281 -17.39 9.12 11.85
CA LYS A 281 -16.88 10.12 12.78
C LYS A 281 -16.51 9.44 14.09
N VAL A 282 -15.33 9.76 14.58
CA VAL A 282 -14.89 9.36 15.90
C VAL A 282 -15.03 10.56 16.81
N GLN A 283 -15.99 10.50 17.73
CA GLN A 283 -16.17 11.50 18.78
C GLN A 283 -15.76 10.89 20.11
N ARG A 284 -14.96 11.61 20.85
CA ARG A 284 -14.76 11.40 22.29
C ARG A 284 -15.48 12.46 23.06
#